data_8bb62ff2d0cf7e1a61c8e20e3c9d3e6b
#
_entry.id   8bb62ff2d0cf7e1a61c8e20e3c9d3e6b
#
_cell.length_a   1.000
_cell.length_b   1.000
_cell.length_c   1.000
_cell.angle_alpha   90.00
_cell.angle_beta   90.00
_cell.angle_gamma   90.00
#
_symmetry.space_group_name_H-M   'P 1'
#
loop_
_entity.id
_entity.type
_entity.pdbx_description
1 polymer ?
#
loop_
_entity_poly.entity_id
_entity_poly.type
_entity_poly.pdbx_seq_one_letter_code
_entity_poly.pdbx_strand_id
1 'polypeptide(L)'
;QLGKELYTAEKSDFDKGHMTKREDVQWGETLGIALNAANSTFYYTNAVPQHKDLNRDIWRSLEDYILHTETKQNELRICVFTGPVLSSSNPYFITPINGKQIQIPFLFWKVVVFQKEDGKLYRVGFMMNQNKLLQENNIIEVLETDDQIFNQFKDADTYQVNVSLIEEMTGLEIPNAIDSYNDTRNKKLVLKEIDIDPELESDSIEYQLGFIIENLNL
;
A
#
# COMPACT_ATOMS: atom_id res chain seq x y z
N GLN A 1 10.91 -14.16 -9.25
CA GLN A 1 10.49 -12.82 -9.63
C GLN A 1 9.56 -12.92 -10.84
N LEU A 2 8.39 -12.29 -10.78
CA LEU A 2 7.43 -12.27 -11.88
C LEU A 2 7.80 -11.14 -12.85
N GLY A 3 7.83 -11.49 -14.14
CA GLY A 3 8.16 -10.56 -15.21
C GLY A 3 6.93 -9.99 -15.92
N LYS A 4 7.16 -9.47 -17.11
CA LYS A 4 6.11 -8.86 -17.94
C LYS A 4 4.95 -9.83 -18.25
N GLU A 5 5.24 -11.11 -18.32
CA GLU A 5 4.31 -12.17 -18.73
C GLU A 5 3.07 -12.23 -17.86
N LEU A 6 3.20 -12.00 -16.54
CA LEU A 6 2.07 -11.97 -15.63
C LEU A 6 1.11 -10.82 -15.97
N TYR A 7 1.66 -9.64 -16.22
CA TYR A 7 0.87 -8.41 -16.42
C TYR A 7 0.23 -8.30 -17.81
N THR A 8 0.64 -9.18 -18.74
CA THR A 8 0.10 -9.25 -20.12
C THR A 8 -0.65 -10.54 -20.40
N ALA A 9 -0.82 -11.40 -19.38
CA ALA A 9 -1.54 -12.65 -19.51
C ALA A 9 -3.05 -12.43 -19.72
N GLU A 10 -3.72 -13.40 -20.30
CA GLU A 10 -5.18 -13.43 -20.34
C GLU A 10 -5.74 -13.39 -18.91
N LYS A 11 -6.81 -12.63 -18.70
CA LYS A 11 -7.42 -12.37 -17.38
C LYS A 11 -6.54 -11.58 -16.39
N SER A 12 -5.41 -11.06 -16.82
CA SER A 12 -4.60 -10.20 -15.98
C SER A 12 -5.18 -8.79 -15.94
N ASP A 13 -5.73 -8.40 -14.82
CA ASP A 13 -6.21 -7.03 -14.52
C ASP A 13 -5.29 -6.37 -13.49
N PHE A 14 -4.00 -6.72 -13.58
CA PHE A 14 -2.99 -6.24 -12.65
C PHE A 14 -2.21 -5.06 -13.20
N ASP A 15 -2.09 -4.04 -12.37
CA ASP A 15 -1.03 -3.05 -12.47
C ASP A 15 0.26 -3.59 -11.84
N LYS A 16 1.39 -3.06 -12.28
CA LYS A 16 2.68 -3.20 -11.59
C LYS A 16 2.66 -2.27 -10.38
N GLY A 17 1.94 -2.70 -9.34
CA GLY A 17 1.79 -1.89 -8.13
C GLY A 17 3.14 -1.64 -7.49
N HIS A 18 3.51 -0.37 -7.34
CA HIS A 18 4.73 0.02 -6.66
C HIS A 18 4.59 -0.24 -5.16
N MET A 19 5.58 -0.85 -4.55
CA MET A 19 5.67 -0.90 -3.09
C MET A 19 6.15 0.44 -2.54
N THR A 20 7.30 0.91 -3.03
CA THR A 20 7.75 2.28 -2.80
C THR A 20 7.27 3.16 -3.96
N LYS A 21 6.45 4.16 -3.67
CA LYS A 21 5.94 5.09 -4.66
C LYS A 21 7.08 5.89 -5.28
N ARG A 22 6.98 6.19 -6.57
CA ARG A 22 8.01 6.96 -7.30
C ARG A 22 8.31 8.31 -6.65
N GLU A 23 7.28 9.00 -6.21
CA GLU A 23 7.40 10.33 -5.60
C GLU A 23 8.06 10.30 -4.22
N ASP A 24 7.91 9.21 -3.46
CA ASP A 24 8.49 9.07 -2.11
C ASP A 24 10.01 9.19 -2.10
N VAL A 25 10.66 8.82 -3.20
CA VAL A 25 12.12 8.82 -3.35
C VAL A 25 12.64 9.91 -4.29
N GLN A 26 11.75 10.74 -4.85
CA GLN A 26 12.10 11.77 -5.84
C GLN A 26 12.68 13.02 -5.18
N TRP A 27 13.76 12.84 -4.42
CA TRP A 27 14.47 13.91 -3.73
C TRP A 27 15.99 13.67 -3.76
N GLY A 28 16.76 14.68 -3.41
CA GLY A 28 18.22 14.63 -3.36
C GLY A 28 18.86 16.00 -3.62
N GLU A 29 20.18 16.09 -3.45
CA GLU A 29 20.95 17.33 -3.61
C GLU A 29 20.93 17.86 -5.06
N THR A 30 20.71 16.99 -6.03
CA THR A 30 20.64 17.35 -7.46
C THR A 30 19.46 16.67 -8.14
N LEU A 31 18.96 17.28 -9.21
CA LEU A 31 17.93 16.69 -10.07
C LEU A 31 18.33 15.31 -10.59
N GLY A 32 19.60 15.07 -10.90
CA GLY A 32 20.10 13.79 -11.36
C GLY A 32 19.94 12.69 -10.31
N ILE A 33 20.23 12.98 -9.03
CA ILE A 33 20.03 12.05 -7.91
C ILE A 33 18.55 11.72 -7.76
N ALA A 34 17.69 12.74 -7.71
CA ALA A 34 16.24 12.56 -7.60
C ALA A 34 15.65 11.73 -8.74
N LEU A 35 16.05 11.98 -9.99
CA LEU A 35 15.62 11.21 -11.16
C LEU A 35 16.11 9.76 -11.12
N ASN A 36 17.34 9.52 -10.70
CA ASN A 36 17.88 8.17 -10.58
C ASN A 36 17.14 7.37 -9.50
N ALA A 37 16.85 7.98 -8.36
CA ALA A 37 16.05 7.37 -7.30
C ALA A 37 14.64 7.03 -7.81
N ALA A 38 13.95 7.98 -8.44
CA ALA A 38 12.65 7.77 -9.04
C ALA A 38 12.65 6.65 -10.09
N ASN A 39 13.66 6.59 -10.96
CA ASN A 39 13.80 5.54 -11.97
C ASN A 39 14.05 4.15 -11.35
N SER A 40 14.71 4.09 -10.19
CA SER A 40 14.95 2.83 -9.48
C SER A 40 13.67 2.18 -8.97
N THR A 41 12.58 2.92 -8.80
CA THR A 41 11.29 2.34 -8.40
C THR A 41 10.65 1.46 -9.46
N PHE A 42 11.06 1.55 -10.72
CA PHE A 42 10.52 0.74 -11.82
C PHE A 42 11.10 -0.67 -11.93
N TYR A 43 12.04 -1.05 -11.06
CA TYR A 43 12.51 -2.43 -11.02
C TYR A 43 11.41 -3.37 -10.53
N TYR A 44 11.31 -4.56 -11.13
CA TYR A 44 10.33 -5.58 -10.74
C TYR A 44 10.45 -6.04 -9.27
N THR A 45 11.57 -5.78 -8.61
CA THR A 45 11.73 -6.00 -7.15
C THR A 45 10.87 -5.07 -6.31
N ASN A 46 10.44 -3.94 -6.88
CA ASN A 46 9.55 -2.96 -6.26
C ASN A 46 8.11 -3.06 -6.81
N ALA A 47 7.81 -4.04 -7.64
CA ALA A 47 6.49 -4.19 -8.26
C ALA A 47 5.84 -5.50 -7.81
N VAL A 48 4.57 -5.41 -7.45
CA VAL A 48 3.71 -6.55 -7.11
C VAL A 48 2.44 -6.53 -7.96
N PRO A 49 1.79 -7.68 -8.22
CA PRO A 49 0.52 -7.70 -8.91
C PRO A 49 -0.58 -7.11 -8.00
N GLN A 50 -0.98 -5.90 -8.29
CA GLN A 50 -2.10 -5.24 -7.64
C GLN A 50 -3.25 -5.07 -8.63
N HIS A 51 -4.47 -5.40 -8.23
CA HIS A 51 -5.65 -5.10 -9.04
C HIS A 51 -5.68 -3.59 -9.34
N LYS A 52 -6.00 -3.23 -10.57
CA LYS A 52 -5.96 -1.83 -11.02
C LYS A 52 -6.78 -0.88 -10.13
N ASP A 53 -7.97 -1.31 -9.70
CA ASP A 53 -8.86 -0.47 -8.87
C ASP A 53 -8.28 -0.27 -7.46
N LEU A 54 -7.64 -1.31 -6.88
CA LEU A 54 -6.92 -1.13 -5.62
C LEU A 54 -5.77 -0.15 -5.79
N ASN A 55 -4.92 -0.36 -6.80
CA ASN A 55 -3.69 0.40 -7.00
C ASN A 55 -3.96 1.87 -7.32
N ARG A 56 -4.98 2.16 -8.13
CA ARG A 56 -5.26 3.52 -8.62
C ARG A 56 -6.10 4.36 -7.66
N ASP A 57 -6.94 3.73 -6.83
CA ASP A 57 -7.88 4.43 -5.97
C ASP A 57 -7.47 4.36 -4.50
N ILE A 58 -7.66 3.20 -3.87
CA ILE A 58 -7.58 3.07 -2.41
C ILE A 58 -6.14 3.21 -1.90
N TRP A 59 -5.19 2.51 -2.55
CA TRP A 59 -3.78 2.54 -2.14
C TRP A 59 -3.15 3.89 -2.41
N ARG A 60 -3.42 4.44 -3.58
CA ARG A 60 -2.96 5.77 -3.97
C ARG A 60 -3.44 6.84 -2.99
N SER A 61 -4.70 6.79 -2.58
CA SER A 61 -5.26 7.77 -1.64
C SER A 61 -4.55 7.77 -0.28
N LEU A 62 -4.19 6.57 0.25
CA LEU A 62 -3.38 6.47 1.46
C LEU A 62 -1.97 7.03 1.26
N GLU A 63 -1.33 6.72 0.14
CA GLU A 63 0.01 7.20 -0.19
C GLU A 63 0.04 8.72 -0.35
N ASP A 64 -0.94 9.28 -1.05
CA ASP A 64 -1.09 10.71 -1.24
C ASP A 64 -1.32 11.41 0.11
N TYR A 65 -2.16 10.86 0.98
CA TYR A 65 -2.36 11.39 2.32
C TYR A 65 -1.04 11.42 3.12
N ILE A 66 -0.32 10.31 3.16
CA ILE A 66 0.95 10.22 3.89
C ILE A 66 1.97 11.22 3.35
N LEU A 67 2.12 11.29 2.02
CA LEU A 67 3.12 12.12 1.37
C LEU A 67 2.77 13.61 1.45
N HIS A 68 1.53 13.98 1.18
CA HIS A 68 1.15 15.38 1.02
C HIS A 68 0.67 16.03 2.31
N THR A 69 -0.10 15.31 3.12
CA THR A 69 -0.63 15.86 4.36
C THR A 69 0.41 15.80 5.48
N GLU A 70 1.00 14.63 5.71
CA GLU A 70 1.89 14.47 6.86
C GLU A 70 3.31 14.98 6.59
N THR A 71 3.85 14.81 5.38
CA THR A 71 5.21 15.23 5.08
C THR A 71 5.31 16.68 4.60
N LYS A 72 4.51 17.09 3.61
CA LYS A 72 4.63 18.44 3.06
C LYS A 72 4.03 19.51 3.96
N GLN A 73 2.81 19.28 4.48
CA GLN A 73 2.16 20.30 5.33
C GLN A 73 2.78 20.40 6.70
N ASN A 74 3.25 19.28 7.27
CA ASN A 74 3.83 19.24 8.62
C ASN A 74 5.37 19.20 8.62
N GLU A 75 6.01 19.23 7.44
CA GLU A 75 7.47 19.14 7.25
C GLU A 75 8.11 17.94 7.96
N LEU A 76 7.37 16.86 8.11
CA LEU A 76 7.82 15.66 8.81
C LEU A 76 8.75 14.82 7.93
N ARG A 77 9.84 14.35 8.53
CA ARG A 77 10.64 13.27 7.96
C ARG A 77 10.04 11.94 8.39
N ILE A 78 9.71 11.10 7.42
CA ILE A 78 9.12 9.79 7.65
C ILE A 78 9.98 8.68 7.06
N CYS A 79 9.89 7.48 7.66
CA CYS A 79 10.34 6.23 7.05
C CYS A 79 9.12 5.38 6.72
N VAL A 80 9.06 4.87 5.49
CA VAL A 80 7.96 4.00 5.05
C VAL A 80 8.50 2.61 4.76
N PHE A 81 7.94 1.61 5.43
CA PHE A 81 8.15 0.19 5.14
C PHE A 81 6.88 -0.35 4.50
N THR A 82 7.01 -1.15 3.45
CA THR A 82 5.84 -1.63 2.71
C THR A 82 6.14 -2.94 2.00
N GLY A 83 5.14 -3.78 1.84
CA GLY A 83 5.28 -5.06 1.15
C GLY A 83 3.97 -5.82 1.02
N PRO A 84 3.98 -6.91 0.26
CA PRO A 84 2.91 -7.90 0.27
C PRO A 84 3.04 -8.82 1.49
N VAL A 85 1.93 -9.42 1.91
CA VAL A 85 1.96 -10.59 2.79
C VAL A 85 2.15 -11.84 1.92
N LEU A 86 3.30 -12.48 2.07
CA LEU A 86 3.60 -13.71 1.34
C LEU A 86 3.21 -14.91 2.21
N SER A 87 2.16 -15.62 1.81
CA SER A 87 1.61 -16.77 2.52
C SER A 87 1.35 -17.93 1.57
N SER A 88 1.43 -19.16 2.08
CA SER A 88 0.96 -20.35 1.35
C SER A 88 -0.55 -20.35 1.12
N SER A 89 -1.29 -19.53 1.87
CA SER A 89 -2.75 -19.31 1.69
C SER A 89 -3.09 -18.31 0.60
N ASN A 90 -2.09 -17.71 -0.08
CA ASN A 90 -2.38 -16.83 -1.20
C ASN A 90 -3.02 -17.61 -2.35
N PRO A 91 -4.08 -17.08 -2.99
CA PRO A 91 -4.75 -17.75 -4.10
C PRO A 91 -3.86 -17.85 -5.33
N TYR A 92 -4.19 -18.79 -6.21
CA TYR A 92 -3.52 -18.92 -7.49
C TYR A 92 -4.20 -18.09 -8.57
N PHE A 93 -3.39 -17.47 -9.40
CA PHE A 93 -3.85 -16.82 -10.63
C PHE A 93 -4.42 -17.88 -11.57
N ILE A 94 -5.61 -17.60 -12.10
CA ILE A 94 -6.35 -18.56 -12.95
C ILE A 94 -5.59 -18.91 -14.22
N THR A 95 -4.78 -17.99 -14.77
CA THR A 95 -4.00 -18.21 -15.99
C THR A 95 -2.56 -18.63 -15.65
N PRO A 96 -2.13 -19.85 -15.99
CA PRO A 96 -0.75 -20.25 -15.76
C PRO A 96 0.24 -19.37 -16.56
N ILE A 97 1.34 -18.98 -15.93
CA ILE A 97 2.41 -18.24 -16.57
C ILE A 97 3.57 -19.16 -16.91
N ASN A 98 3.88 -19.29 -18.20
CA ASN A 98 4.89 -20.25 -18.69
C ASN A 98 4.67 -21.68 -18.17
N GLY A 99 3.39 -22.11 -18.10
CA GLY A 99 3.00 -23.42 -17.61
C GLY A 99 3.07 -23.62 -16.11
N LYS A 100 3.27 -22.54 -15.33
CA LYS A 100 3.31 -22.57 -13.86
C LYS A 100 2.16 -21.81 -13.26
N GLN A 101 1.54 -22.38 -12.24
CA GLN A 101 0.60 -21.66 -11.38
C GLN A 101 1.36 -20.65 -10.53
N ILE A 102 0.82 -19.44 -10.42
CA ILE A 102 1.41 -18.32 -9.69
C ILE A 102 0.48 -17.91 -8.56
N GLN A 103 0.98 -17.91 -7.34
CA GLN A 103 0.26 -17.34 -6.21
C GLN A 103 0.27 -15.82 -6.26
N ILE A 104 -0.87 -15.20 -6.00
CA ILE A 104 -1.05 -13.75 -5.99
C ILE A 104 -1.25 -13.29 -4.56
N PRO A 105 -0.39 -12.41 -4.03
CA PRO A 105 -0.63 -11.84 -2.71
C PRO A 105 -1.90 -11.01 -2.74
N PHE A 106 -2.77 -11.21 -1.77
CA PHE A 106 -4.02 -10.46 -1.67
C PHE A 106 -4.05 -9.45 -0.53
N LEU A 107 -3.05 -9.52 0.38
CA LEU A 107 -2.84 -8.53 1.42
C LEU A 107 -1.55 -7.76 1.20
N PHE A 108 -1.62 -6.47 1.42
CA PHE A 108 -0.49 -5.55 1.41
C PHE A 108 -0.44 -4.81 2.73
N TRP A 109 0.75 -4.44 3.15
CA TRP A 109 0.97 -3.71 4.38
C TRP A 109 1.87 -2.50 4.16
N LYS A 110 1.70 -1.51 5.01
CA LYS A 110 2.55 -0.33 5.09
C LYS A 110 2.73 0.07 6.55
N VAL A 111 3.96 0.36 6.95
CA VAL A 111 4.27 0.94 8.26
C VAL A 111 4.98 2.24 8.04
N VAL A 112 4.47 3.29 8.65
CA VAL A 112 5.06 4.63 8.63
C VAL A 112 5.66 4.91 10.00
N VAL A 113 6.94 5.29 10.02
CA VAL A 113 7.66 5.71 11.23
C VAL A 113 7.95 7.20 11.12
N PHE A 114 7.61 7.95 12.13
CA PHE A 114 7.71 9.41 12.15
C PHE A 114 8.07 9.92 13.55
N GLN A 115 8.59 11.15 13.63
CA GLN A 115 8.90 11.80 14.90
C GLN A 115 7.80 12.78 15.25
N LYS A 116 7.35 12.78 16.52
CA LYS A 116 6.44 13.80 17.04
C LYS A 116 7.23 14.96 17.72
N GLU A 117 6.50 15.98 18.11
CA GLU A 117 7.04 17.16 18.80
C GLU A 117 7.80 16.83 20.10
N ASP A 118 7.46 15.73 20.76
CA ASP A 118 8.16 15.23 21.95
C ASP A 118 9.54 14.61 21.65
N GLY A 119 9.94 14.60 20.39
CA GLY A 119 11.21 14.06 19.92
C GLY A 119 11.29 12.54 19.84
N LYS A 120 10.21 11.81 20.17
CA LYS A 120 10.16 10.35 20.12
C LYS A 120 9.70 9.86 18.75
N LEU A 121 10.12 8.65 18.42
CA LEU A 121 9.66 7.96 17.22
C LEU A 121 8.35 7.22 17.50
N TYR A 122 7.41 7.41 16.61
CA TYR A 122 6.12 6.73 16.56
C TYR A 122 6.01 5.92 15.30
N ARG A 123 5.18 4.86 15.31
CA ARG A 123 4.88 4.07 14.14
C ARG A 123 3.39 3.79 14.03
N VAL A 124 2.91 3.68 12.80
CA VAL A 124 1.53 3.36 12.47
C VAL A 124 1.48 2.32 11.35
N GLY A 125 0.63 1.31 11.51
CA GLY A 125 0.48 0.21 10.56
C GLY A 125 -0.82 0.31 9.77
N PHE A 126 -0.74 -0.06 8.48
CA PHE A 126 -1.86 -0.13 7.58
C PHE A 126 -1.86 -1.46 6.84
N MET A 127 -3.05 -1.99 6.58
CA MET A 127 -3.23 -3.17 5.73
C MET A 127 -4.35 -2.93 4.72
N MET A 128 -4.21 -3.59 3.58
CA MET A 128 -5.16 -3.53 2.49
C MET A 128 -5.36 -4.89 1.86
N ASN A 129 -6.59 -5.19 1.43
CA ASN A 129 -6.97 -6.46 0.84
C ASN A 129 -7.55 -6.26 -0.56
N GLN A 130 -7.06 -7.01 -1.53
CA GLN A 130 -7.60 -7.05 -2.90
C GLN A 130 -8.42 -8.31 -3.21
N ASN A 131 -8.62 -9.23 -2.26
CA ASN A 131 -9.22 -10.53 -2.50
C ASN A 131 -10.61 -10.43 -3.16
N LYS A 132 -11.46 -9.53 -2.66
CA LYS A 132 -12.80 -9.29 -3.20
C LYS A 132 -12.74 -8.87 -4.68
N LEU A 133 -11.87 -7.94 -5.03
CA LEU A 133 -11.67 -7.49 -6.42
C LEU A 133 -11.21 -8.63 -7.32
N LEU A 134 -10.28 -9.45 -6.83
CA LEU A 134 -9.77 -10.59 -7.59
C LEU A 134 -10.84 -11.67 -7.82
N GLN A 135 -11.70 -11.92 -6.84
CA GLN A 135 -12.80 -12.88 -6.94
C GLN A 135 -13.90 -12.38 -7.86
N GLU A 136 -14.39 -11.16 -7.69
CA GLU A 136 -15.45 -10.56 -8.50
C GLU A 136 -15.08 -10.49 -9.99
N ASN A 137 -13.80 -10.32 -10.30
CA ASN A 137 -13.28 -10.28 -11.66
C ASN A 137 -12.81 -11.66 -12.18
N ASN A 138 -13.00 -12.74 -11.41
CA ASN A 138 -12.59 -14.10 -11.76
C ASN A 138 -11.10 -14.19 -12.17
N ILE A 139 -10.24 -13.54 -11.42
CA ILE A 139 -8.77 -13.47 -11.66
C ILE A 139 -8.05 -14.60 -10.94
N ILE A 140 -8.60 -15.04 -9.81
CA ILE A 140 -8.02 -16.08 -8.95
C ILE A 140 -8.95 -17.29 -8.81
N GLU A 141 -8.33 -18.44 -8.53
CA GLU A 141 -9.07 -19.59 -8.03
C GLU A 141 -9.58 -19.30 -6.62
N VAL A 142 -10.88 -19.55 -6.39
CA VAL A 142 -11.47 -19.35 -5.06
C VAL A 142 -10.94 -20.45 -4.15
N LEU A 143 -10.10 -20.07 -3.19
CA LEU A 143 -9.70 -20.96 -2.10
C LEU A 143 -10.63 -20.71 -0.92
N GLU A 144 -11.32 -21.76 -0.47
CA GLU A 144 -11.96 -21.75 0.84
C GLU A 144 -10.84 -21.82 1.89
N THR A 145 -10.46 -20.67 2.43
CA THR A 145 -9.50 -20.63 3.54
C THR A 145 -10.23 -20.40 4.84
N ASP A 146 -10.04 -21.31 5.80
CA ASP A 146 -10.47 -21.15 7.19
C ASP A 146 -9.56 -20.18 7.98
N ASP A 147 -8.68 -19.48 7.30
CA ASP A 147 -7.71 -18.58 7.94
C ASP A 147 -8.42 -17.35 8.51
N GLN A 148 -8.63 -17.36 9.81
CA GLN A 148 -9.37 -16.33 10.54
C GLN A 148 -8.73 -14.94 10.42
N ILE A 149 -7.41 -14.86 10.23
CA ILE A 149 -6.69 -13.58 10.10
C ILE A 149 -7.09 -12.91 8.79
N PHE A 150 -7.10 -13.65 7.68
CA PHE A 150 -7.51 -13.12 6.38
C PHE A 150 -8.99 -12.72 6.33
N ASN A 151 -9.83 -13.40 7.11
CA ASN A 151 -11.26 -13.08 7.19
C ASN A 151 -11.55 -11.74 7.89
N GLN A 152 -10.59 -11.15 8.59
CA GLN A 152 -10.72 -9.84 9.23
C GLN A 152 -10.64 -8.68 8.22
N PHE A 153 -10.09 -8.93 7.02
CA PHE A 153 -9.92 -7.93 5.95
C PHE A 153 -10.80 -8.30 4.75
N LYS A 154 -12.12 -8.29 4.92
CA LYS A 154 -13.07 -8.81 3.91
C LYS A 154 -13.28 -7.91 2.71
N ASP A 155 -13.16 -6.60 2.90
CA ASP A 155 -13.44 -5.61 1.88
C ASP A 155 -12.14 -5.09 1.25
N ALA A 156 -12.23 -4.63 0.01
CA ALA A 156 -11.13 -3.91 -0.65
C ALA A 156 -11.00 -2.50 -0.05
N ASP A 157 -10.60 -2.44 1.21
CA ASP A 157 -10.50 -1.21 2.00
C ASP A 157 -9.13 -1.10 2.66
N THR A 158 -8.83 0.08 3.17
CA THR A 158 -7.65 0.33 4.01
C THR A 158 -8.02 0.19 5.48
N TYR A 159 -7.19 -0.53 6.20
CA TYR A 159 -7.33 -0.73 7.64
C TYR A 159 -6.10 -0.20 8.37
N GLN A 160 -6.33 0.55 9.45
CA GLN A 160 -5.31 0.81 10.44
C GLN A 160 -5.23 -0.40 11.38
N VAL A 161 -4.01 -0.89 11.59
CA VAL A 161 -3.76 -2.11 12.36
C VAL A 161 -2.62 -1.90 13.35
N ASN A 162 -2.57 -2.75 14.37
CA ASN A 162 -1.39 -2.83 15.24
C ASN A 162 -0.19 -3.34 14.42
N VAL A 163 0.97 -2.73 14.58
CA VAL A 163 2.19 -3.13 13.83
C VAL A 163 2.59 -4.57 14.17
N SER A 164 2.34 -5.04 15.40
CA SER A 164 2.61 -6.43 15.79
C SER A 164 1.86 -7.44 14.93
N LEU A 165 0.66 -7.12 14.43
CA LEU A 165 -0.07 -7.98 13.50
C LEU A 165 0.68 -8.11 12.17
N ILE A 166 1.24 -6.99 11.67
CA ILE A 166 2.06 -7.02 10.44
C ILE A 166 3.32 -7.87 10.66
N GLU A 167 3.99 -7.71 11.81
CA GLU A 167 5.15 -8.50 12.18
C GLU A 167 4.81 -10.00 12.26
N GLU A 168 3.68 -10.37 12.87
CA GLU A 168 3.20 -11.75 12.95
C GLU A 168 2.90 -12.34 11.57
N MET A 169 2.21 -11.60 10.70
CA MET A 169 1.81 -12.09 9.38
C MET A 169 2.96 -12.18 8.39
N THR A 170 4.01 -11.38 8.57
CA THR A 170 5.14 -11.29 7.64
C THR A 170 6.39 -12.01 8.13
N GLY A 171 6.49 -12.24 9.43
CA GLY A 171 7.73 -12.72 10.09
C GLY A 171 8.85 -11.68 10.09
N LEU A 172 8.55 -10.42 9.83
CA LEU A 172 9.51 -9.32 9.82
C LEU A 172 9.56 -8.63 11.19
N GLU A 173 10.72 -8.10 11.54
CA GLU A 173 10.89 -7.19 12.68
C GLU A 173 10.92 -5.75 12.16
N ILE A 174 9.92 -4.96 12.54
CA ILE A 174 9.85 -3.54 12.20
C ILE A 174 10.60 -2.73 13.25
N PRO A 175 11.38 -1.69 12.87
CA PRO A 175 12.13 -0.88 13.81
C PRO A 175 11.30 -0.40 15.00
N ASN A 176 11.86 -0.51 16.20
CA ASN A 176 11.16 -0.22 17.43
C ASN A 176 10.82 1.28 17.53
N ALA A 177 9.54 1.56 17.75
CA ALA A 177 8.98 2.89 17.96
C ALA A 177 7.70 2.75 18.78
N ILE A 178 7.12 3.87 19.21
CA ILE A 178 5.86 3.86 19.95
C ILE A 178 4.71 3.64 18.97
N ASP A 179 3.90 2.60 19.21
CA ASP A 179 2.73 2.33 18.39
C ASP A 179 1.66 3.42 18.63
N SER A 180 1.31 4.15 17.57
CA SER A 180 0.22 5.14 17.62
C SER A 180 -1.15 4.47 17.70
N TYR A 181 -1.24 3.20 17.31
CA TYR A 181 -2.46 2.40 17.35
C TYR A 181 -2.20 1.05 18.03
N ASN A 182 -2.71 0.90 19.25
CA ASN A 182 -2.51 -0.30 20.10
C ASN A 182 -3.77 -1.17 20.24
N ASP A 183 -4.85 -0.85 19.52
CA ASP A 183 -6.06 -1.68 19.56
C ASP A 183 -5.81 -3.01 18.82
N THR A 184 -6.35 -4.09 19.35
CA THR A 184 -6.29 -5.42 18.72
C THR A 184 -7.31 -5.57 17.58
N ARG A 185 -8.26 -4.65 17.47
CA ARG A 185 -9.26 -4.63 16.41
C ARG A 185 -8.74 -3.86 15.21
N ASN A 186 -8.86 -4.44 14.03
CA ASN A 186 -8.54 -3.75 12.79
C ASN A 186 -9.57 -2.65 12.52
N LYS A 187 -9.10 -1.42 12.34
CA LYS A 187 -9.94 -0.26 12.16
C LYS A 187 -10.02 0.10 10.68
N LYS A 188 -11.19 -0.11 10.08
CA LYS A 188 -11.44 0.36 8.72
C LYS A 188 -11.34 1.87 8.67
N LEU A 189 -10.51 2.39 7.76
CA LEU A 189 -10.34 3.82 7.56
C LEU A 189 -11.45 4.37 6.66
N VAL A 190 -11.90 5.58 6.99
CA VAL A 190 -12.87 6.32 6.20
C VAL A 190 -12.13 7.42 5.46
N LEU A 191 -11.95 7.20 4.14
CA LEU A 191 -11.41 8.20 3.24
C LEU A 191 -12.57 9.09 2.76
N LYS A 192 -12.41 10.39 2.93
CA LYS A 192 -13.35 11.39 2.45
C LYS A 192 -12.66 12.26 1.42
N GLU A 193 -13.25 12.33 0.26
CA GLU A 193 -12.85 13.26 -0.78
C GLU A 193 -13.12 14.69 -0.32
N ILE A 194 -12.16 15.57 -0.51
CA ILE A 194 -12.31 17.00 -0.26
C ILE A 194 -12.13 17.76 -1.55
N ASP A 195 -13.03 18.71 -1.80
CA ASP A 195 -12.84 19.69 -2.85
C ASP A 195 -11.66 20.60 -2.45
N ILE A 196 -10.59 20.52 -3.18
CA ILE A 196 -9.47 21.46 -3.03
C ILE A 196 -9.87 22.73 -3.75
N ASP A 197 -9.79 23.86 -3.05
CA ASP A 197 -10.05 25.18 -3.63
C ASP A 197 -9.16 25.39 -4.84
N PRO A 198 -9.73 25.57 -6.05
CA PRO A 198 -8.95 25.75 -7.28
C PRO A 198 -8.13 27.06 -7.30
N GLU A 199 -8.34 27.97 -6.34
CA GLU A 199 -7.52 29.17 -6.17
C GLU A 199 -6.19 28.89 -5.43
N LEU A 200 -6.03 27.72 -4.82
CA LEU A 200 -4.73 27.27 -4.34
C LEU A 200 -3.93 26.78 -5.56
N GLU A 201 -3.13 27.66 -6.12
CA GLU A 201 -2.25 27.38 -7.25
C GLU A 201 -1.39 26.14 -7.00
N SER A 202 -1.76 25.04 -7.62
CA SER A 202 -0.89 23.89 -7.75
C SER A 202 -0.67 23.62 -9.23
N ASP A 203 0.58 23.64 -9.64
CA ASP A 203 1.03 23.48 -11.03
C ASP A 203 0.80 22.07 -11.61
N SER A 204 0.08 21.19 -10.92
CA SER A 204 -0.21 19.84 -11.41
C SER A 204 -1.68 19.45 -11.25
N ILE A 205 -2.24 18.97 -12.35
CA ILE A 205 -3.63 18.45 -12.47
C ILE A 205 -3.91 17.30 -11.48
N GLU A 206 -2.88 16.63 -10.95
CA GLU A 206 -2.98 15.52 -9.99
C GLU A 206 -3.40 15.96 -8.57
N TYR A 207 -3.37 17.24 -8.27
CA TYR A 207 -3.74 17.78 -6.93
C TYR A 207 -5.19 18.25 -6.82
N GLN A 208 -6.02 18.04 -7.84
CA GLN A 208 -7.43 18.49 -7.82
C GLN A 208 -8.35 17.61 -6.95
N LEU A 209 -7.90 16.42 -6.57
CA LEU A 209 -8.63 15.53 -5.68
C LEU A 209 -7.80 15.28 -4.43
N GLY A 210 -8.20 15.89 -3.31
CA GLY A 210 -7.61 15.64 -2.00
C GLY A 210 -8.44 14.63 -1.22
N PHE A 211 -7.78 13.83 -0.39
CA PHE A 211 -8.45 12.93 0.55
C PHE A 211 -8.01 13.25 1.96
N ILE A 212 -8.94 13.18 2.89
CA ILE A 212 -8.65 13.15 4.32
C ILE A 212 -9.08 11.80 4.88
N ILE A 213 -8.35 11.33 5.90
CA ILE A 213 -8.73 10.15 6.65
C ILE A 213 -9.35 10.61 7.95
N GLU A 214 -10.69 10.54 8.04
CA GLU A 214 -11.44 11.12 9.17
C GLU A 214 -11.17 10.43 10.50
N ASN A 215 -10.82 9.16 10.48
CA ASN A 215 -10.73 8.34 11.69
C ASN A 215 -9.32 7.77 11.95
N LEU A 216 -8.28 8.39 11.42
CA LEU A 216 -6.90 7.99 11.66
C LEU A 216 -6.46 8.31 13.10
N ASN A 217 -5.73 7.40 13.71
CA ASN A 217 -5.07 7.60 15.01
C ASN A 217 -3.55 7.69 14.78
N LEU A 218 -2.99 8.87 15.02
CA LEU A 218 -1.54 9.13 14.97
C LEU A 218 -0.98 9.42 16.36
#